data_cc307f182309d58d7abf80f191765163
#
_entry.id   cc307f182309d58d7abf80f191765163
#
_cell.length_a   1.000
_cell.length_b   1.000
_cell.length_c   1.000
_cell.angle_alpha   90.00
_cell.angle_beta   90.00
_cell.angle_gamma   90.00
#
_symmetry.space_group_name_H-M   'P 1'
#
loop_
_entity.id
_entity.type
_entity.pdbx_description
1 polymer ?
#
loop_
_entity_poly.entity_id
_entity_poly.type
_entity_poly.pdbx_seq_one_letter_code
_entity_poly.pdbx_strand_id
1 'polypeptide(L)'
;MNKIAIIGCGNMGLIYANSFLRYKIVTKENLLLVEKNIDRQKSLSAMNIGKVVTTDDKAISDCNILILAVKPQDFKELSQSLKNVINPTCVVLSIMAGTEMSFIQSALNHQFIVRAMPNLPVEISMGMTA
;
A
#
# COMPACT_ATOMS: atom_id res chain seq x y z
N MET A 1 -8.62 -15.25 -1.06
CA MET A 1 -8.77 -13.97 -0.35
C MET A 1 -7.64 -13.03 -0.73
N ASN A 2 -7.94 -11.76 -0.91
CA ASN A 2 -6.93 -10.78 -1.29
C ASN A 2 -5.97 -10.49 -0.14
N LYS A 3 -4.69 -10.33 -0.47
CA LYS A 3 -3.70 -9.80 0.44
C LYS A 3 -3.32 -8.40 -0.04
N ILE A 4 -3.36 -7.45 0.87
CA ILE A 4 -3.15 -6.03 0.56
C ILE A 4 -1.97 -5.52 1.37
N ALA A 5 -1.06 -4.81 0.70
CA ALA A 5 0.03 -4.10 1.35
C ALA A 5 -0.24 -2.60 1.25
N ILE A 6 -0.11 -1.89 2.36
CA ILE A 6 -0.20 -0.43 2.37
C ILE A 6 1.20 0.10 2.61
N ILE A 7 1.71 0.84 1.64
CA ILE A 7 3.06 1.40 1.66
C ILE A 7 2.96 2.84 2.13
N GLY A 8 3.56 3.13 3.28
CA GLY A 8 3.49 4.46 3.88
C GLY A 8 2.27 4.58 4.79
N CYS A 9 2.45 4.22 6.07
CA CYS A 9 1.34 4.16 7.01
C CYS A 9 1.23 5.44 7.83
N GLY A 10 1.23 6.59 7.16
CA GLY A 10 0.83 7.86 7.74
C GLY A 10 -0.68 7.94 7.86
N ASN A 11 -1.22 9.15 8.04
CA ASN A 11 -2.65 9.34 8.28
C ASN A 11 -3.51 8.72 7.16
N MET A 12 -3.17 8.99 5.90
CA MET A 12 -3.95 8.45 4.78
C MET A 12 -3.85 6.94 4.70
N GLY A 13 -2.64 6.39 4.87
CA GLY A 13 -2.46 4.93 4.85
C GLY A 13 -3.30 4.24 5.91
N LEU A 14 -3.33 4.80 7.12
CA LEU A 14 -4.13 4.24 8.20
C LEU A 14 -5.63 4.35 7.95
N ILE A 15 -6.09 5.43 7.32
CA ILE A 15 -7.50 5.58 6.95
C ILE A 15 -7.91 4.46 5.99
N TYR A 16 -7.08 4.16 4.99
CA TYR A 16 -7.35 3.07 4.06
C TYR A 16 -7.30 1.71 4.76
N ALA A 17 -6.31 1.49 5.62
CA ALA A 17 -6.19 0.24 6.36
C ALA A 17 -7.46 -0.03 7.18
N ASN A 18 -7.88 0.95 7.96
CA ASN A 18 -9.07 0.83 8.80
C ASN A 18 -10.34 0.64 7.97
N SER A 19 -10.43 1.33 6.84
CA SER A 19 -11.57 1.20 5.92
C SER A 19 -11.66 -0.22 5.35
N PHE A 20 -10.54 -0.77 4.89
CA PHE A 20 -10.53 -2.12 4.33
C PHE A 20 -10.94 -3.17 5.37
N LEU A 21 -10.52 -3.00 6.61
CA LEU A 21 -10.92 -3.90 7.68
C LEU A 21 -12.41 -3.74 8.02
N ARG A 22 -12.86 -2.49 8.12
CA ARG A 22 -14.24 -2.17 8.46
C ARG A 22 -15.24 -2.73 7.45
N TYR A 23 -14.92 -2.63 6.16
CA TYR A 23 -15.79 -3.11 5.09
C TYR A 23 -15.49 -4.55 4.70
N LYS A 24 -14.63 -5.24 5.48
CA LYS A 24 -14.32 -6.66 5.30
C LYS A 24 -13.74 -7.00 3.93
N ILE A 25 -13.01 -6.03 3.35
CA ILE A 25 -12.30 -6.24 2.09
C ILE A 25 -11.08 -7.14 2.34
N VAL A 26 -10.48 -7.01 3.52
CA VAL A 26 -9.33 -7.81 3.93
C VAL A 26 -9.44 -8.08 5.44
N THR A 27 -8.82 -9.15 5.90
CA THR A 27 -8.66 -9.43 7.32
C THR A 27 -7.28 -8.96 7.77
N LYS A 28 -7.08 -8.80 9.07
CA LYS A 28 -5.77 -8.35 9.58
C LYS A 28 -4.65 -9.34 9.25
N GLU A 29 -4.96 -10.62 9.07
CA GLU A 29 -4.00 -11.65 8.70
C GLU A 29 -3.51 -11.46 7.26
N ASN A 30 -4.28 -10.79 6.43
CA ASN A 30 -3.96 -10.55 5.02
C ASN A 30 -3.66 -9.08 4.71
N LEU A 31 -3.45 -8.27 5.74
CA LEU A 31 -3.09 -6.86 5.61
C LEU A 31 -1.66 -6.63 6.07
N LEU A 32 -0.83 -6.13 5.16
CA LEU A 32 0.54 -5.73 5.45
C LEU A 32 0.60 -4.21 5.58
N LEU A 33 1.27 -3.75 6.64
CA LEU A 33 1.55 -2.33 6.84
C LEU A 33 3.04 -2.15 6.64
N VAL A 34 3.42 -1.52 5.56
CA VAL A 34 4.83 -1.38 5.16
C VAL A 34 5.35 -0.02 5.57
N GLU A 35 6.33 -0.02 6.45
CA GLU A 35 6.87 1.19 7.04
C GLU A 35 8.38 1.05 7.28
N LYS A 36 9.15 2.07 6.88
CA LYS A 36 10.61 2.04 7.05
C LYS A 36 11.07 2.57 8.41
N ASN A 37 10.29 3.41 9.06
CA ASN A 37 10.68 4.05 10.33
C ASN A 37 10.39 3.11 11.50
N ILE A 38 11.42 2.84 12.32
CA ILE A 38 11.32 1.87 13.41
C ILE A 38 10.31 2.30 14.47
N ASP A 39 10.28 3.58 14.81
CA ASP A 39 9.35 4.09 15.83
C ASP A 39 7.89 3.97 15.36
N ARG A 40 7.65 4.27 14.08
CA ARG A 40 6.33 4.10 13.51
C ARG A 40 5.94 2.62 13.41
N GLN A 41 6.89 1.74 13.12
CA GLN A 41 6.62 0.30 13.12
C GLN A 41 6.11 -0.15 14.48
N LYS A 42 6.72 0.33 15.56
CA LYS A 42 6.28 -0.01 16.91
C LYS A 42 4.87 0.49 17.19
N SER A 43 4.57 1.74 16.80
CA SER A 43 3.24 2.31 16.97
C SER A 43 2.18 1.53 16.18
N LEU A 44 2.50 1.16 14.95
CA LEU A 44 1.60 0.38 14.10
C LEU A 44 1.37 -1.02 14.64
N SER A 45 2.42 -1.66 15.14
CA SER A 45 2.29 -3.00 15.74
C SER A 45 1.38 -2.99 16.96
N ALA A 46 1.44 -1.92 17.75
CA ALA A 46 0.58 -1.77 18.92
C ALA A 46 -0.91 -1.66 18.56
N MET A 47 -1.22 -1.21 17.35
CA MET A 47 -2.61 -1.11 16.89
C MET A 47 -3.24 -2.46 16.57
N ASN A 48 -2.42 -3.48 16.29
CA ASN A 48 -2.88 -4.84 15.99
C ASN A 48 -3.91 -4.89 14.86
N ILE A 49 -3.67 -4.14 13.79
CA ILE A 49 -4.59 -4.09 12.64
C ILE A 49 -4.04 -4.82 11.41
N GLY A 50 -2.78 -5.22 11.44
CA GLY A 50 -2.13 -5.93 10.34
C GLY A 50 -0.72 -6.29 10.71
N LYS A 51 -0.02 -6.96 9.80
CA LYS A 51 1.39 -7.33 9.98
C LYS A 51 2.27 -6.16 9.54
N VAL A 52 3.13 -5.68 10.40
CA VAL A 52 4.04 -4.57 10.10
C VAL A 52 5.36 -5.13 9.58
N VAL A 53 5.78 -4.66 8.40
CA VAL A 53 7.00 -5.12 7.74
C VAL A 53 7.79 -3.94 7.19
N THR A 54 9.03 -4.20 6.82
CA THR A 54 9.90 -3.22 6.16
C THR A 54 9.67 -3.19 4.66
N THR A 55 10.26 -2.21 3.98
CA THR A 55 10.01 -1.97 2.54
C THR A 55 10.62 -3.01 1.61
N ASP A 56 11.50 -3.87 2.11
CA ASP A 56 12.13 -4.93 1.34
C ASP A 56 11.69 -6.33 1.78
N ASP A 57 10.64 -6.42 2.59
CA ASP A 57 10.16 -7.71 3.09
C ASP A 57 9.55 -8.53 1.97
N LYS A 58 9.93 -9.80 1.90
CA LYS A 58 9.45 -10.72 0.86
C LYS A 58 7.96 -10.99 0.93
N ALA A 59 7.33 -10.77 2.07
CA ALA A 59 5.89 -10.93 2.21
C ALA A 59 5.11 -10.01 1.26
N ILE A 60 5.72 -8.91 0.81
CA ILE A 60 5.12 -7.99 -0.15
C ILE A 60 4.82 -8.71 -1.47
N SER A 61 5.65 -9.69 -1.85
CA SER A 61 5.45 -10.45 -3.08
C SER A 61 4.20 -11.33 -3.07
N ASP A 62 3.65 -11.60 -1.91
CA ASP A 62 2.41 -12.37 -1.78
C ASP A 62 1.16 -11.50 -1.93
N CYS A 63 1.30 -10.20 -2.01
CA CYS A 63 0.16 -9.29 -2.06
C CYS A 63 -0.38 -9.15 -3.48
N ASN A 64 -1.71 -9.14 -3.59
CA ASN A 64 -2.43 -8.95 -4.85
C ASN A 64 -2.60 -7.47 -5.16
N ILE A 65 -2.67 -6.64 -4.12
CA ILE A 65 -2.93 -5.21 -4.22
C ILE A 65 -1.93 -4.50 -3.33
N LEU A 66 -1.38 -3.42 -3.85
CA LEU A 66 -0.41 -2.60 -3.14
C LEU A 66 -0.87 -1.15 -3.21
N ILE A 67 -1.05 -0.53 -2.06
CA ILE A 67 -1.50 0.87 -1.97
C ILE A 67 -0.29 1.75 -1.71
N LEU A 68 -0.02 2.68 -2.63
CA LEU A 68 1.06 3.66 -2.45
C LEU A 68 0.52 4.91 -1.78
N ALA A 69 0.81 5.05 -0.49
CA ALA A 69 0.33 6.16 0.34
C ALA A 69 1.47 6.97 0.93
N VAL A 70 2.63 6.94 0.29
CA VAL A 70 3.80 7.73 0.70
C VAL A 70 3.74 9.11 0.08
N LYS A 71 4.55 10.03 0.60
CA LYS A 71 4.71 11.33 -0.03
C LYS A 71 5.51 11.17 -1.32
N PRO A 72 5.19 11.95 -2.37
CA PRO A 72 5.89 11.82 -3.66
C PRO A 72 7.41 11.92 -3.53
N GLN A 73 7.92 12.78 -2.63
CA GLN A 73 9.35 12.95 -2.44
C GLN A 73 10.02 11.71 -1.83
N ASP A 74 9.27 10.85 -1.16
CA ASP A 74 9.80 9.64 -0.54
C ASP A 74 9.73 8.43 -1.49
N PHE A 75 8.97 8.54 -2.56
CA PHE A 75 8.70 7.42 -3.45
C PHE A 75 9.93 6.95 -4.22
N LYS A 76 10.81 7.86 -4.62
CA LYS A 76 11.96 7.52 -5.45
C LYS A 76 12.88 6.51 -4.76
N GLU A 77 13.19 6.76 -3.50
CA GLU A 77 14.01 5.84 -2.71
C GLU A 77 13.28 4.53 -2.46
N LEU A 78 12.01 4.62 -2.07
CA LEU A 78 11.16 3.49 -1.78
C LEU A 78 11.03 2.55 -2.98
N SER A 79 10.91 3.10 -4.18
CA SER A 79 10.71 2.31 -5.38
C SER A 79 11.87 1.37 -5.66
N GLN A 80 13.07 1.72 -5.24
CA GLN A 80 14.24 0.86 -5.43
C GLN A 80 14.13 -0.44 -4.65
N SER A 81 13.54 -0.39 -3.46
CA SER A 81 13.29 -1.60 -2.67
C SER A 81 12.08 -2.37 -3.19
N LEU A 82 11.00 -1.67 -3.50
CA LEU A 82 9.74 -2.29 -3.91
C LEU A 82 9.86 -3.05 -5.23
N LYS A 83 10.59 -2.51 -6.20
CA LYS A 83 10.65 -3.14 -7.54
C LYS A 83 11.22 -4.56 -7.49
N ASN A 84 11.99 -4.89 -6.46
CA ASN A 84 12.60 -6.21 -6.31
C ASN A 84 11.69 -7.22 -5.62
N VAL A 85 10.65 -6.76 -4.92
CA VAL A 85 9.78 -7.64 -4.13
C VAL A 85 8.33 -7.64 -4.62
N ILE A 86 7.96 -6.71 -5.50
CA ILE A 86 6.60 -6.63 -6.00
C ILE A 86 6.31 -7.77 -6.97
N ASN A 87 5.14 -8.41 -6.79
CA ASN A 87 4.71 -9.47 -7.69
C ASN A 87 4.30 -8.86 -9.04
N PRO A 88 4.74 -9.42 -10.17
CA PRO A 88 4.37 -8.89 -11.49
C PRO A 88 2.86 -8.80 -11.75
N THR A 89 2.06 -9.60 -11.08
CA THR A 89 0.60 -9.58 -11.24
C THR A 89 -0.10 -8.69 -10.24
N CYS A 90 0.64 -8.06 -9.32
CA CYS A 90 0.07 -7.19 -8.30
C CYS A 90 -0.51 -5.92 -8.94
N VAL A 91 -1.67 -5.49 -8.48
CA VAL A 91 -2.25 -4.20 -8.88
C VAL A 91 -1.75 -3.14 -7.89
N VAL A 92 -1.10 -2.12 -8.41
CA VAL A 92 -0.61 -1.00 -7.61
C VAL A 92 -1.60 0.14 -7.71
N LEU A 93 -2.17 0.52 -6.58
CA LEU A 93 -3.08 1.65 -6.49
C LEU A 93 -2.33 2.83 -5.86
N SER A 94 -2.18 3.91 -6.62
CA SER A 94 -1.48 5.10 -6.15
C SER A 94 -2.48 6.15 -5.68
N ILE A 95 -2.30 6.63 -4.46
CA ILE A 95 -3.02 7.77 -3.93
C ILE A 95 -2.09 8.98 -3.75
N MET A 96 -0.89 8.91 -4.33
CA MET A 96 0.07 10.01 -4.27
C MET A 96 -0.40 11.18 -5.13
N ALA A 97 -0.49 12.36 -4.51
CA ALA A 97 -0.91 13.56 -5.22
C ALA A 97 0.16 13.99 -6.23
N GLY A 98 -0.30 14.44 -7.41
CA GLY A 98 0.59 15.03 -8.42
C GLY A 98 1.63 14.11 -9.04
N THR A 99 1.48 12.79 -8.88
CA THR A 99 2.44 11.81 -9.41
C THR A 99 1.83 11.08 -10.60
N GLU A 100 2.47 11.16 -11.76
CA GLU A 100 1.95 10.54 -12.98
C GLU A 100 2.15 9.04 -12.97
N MET A 101 1.23 8.32 -13.63
CA MET A 101 1.27 6.86 -13.75
C MET A 101 2.54 6.39 -14.45
N SER A 102 2.94 7.08 -15.51
CA SER A 102 4.15 6.71 -16.27
C SER A 102 5.41 6.75 -15.40
N PHE A 103 5.49 7.73 -14.50
CA PHE A 103 6.62 7.81 -13.58
C PHE A 103 6.64 6.63 -12.62
N ILE A 104 5.48 6.26 -12.09
CA ILE A 104 5.37 5.12 -11.17
C ILE A 104 5.70 3.82 -11.90
N GLN A 105 5.18 3.64 -13.11
CA GLN A 105 5.44 2.46 -13.93
C GLN A 105 6.93 2.28 -14.18
N SER A 106 7.62 3.35 -14.53
CA SER A 106 9.07 3.32 -14.77
C SER A 106 9.84 3.02 -13.50
N ALA A 107 9.49 3.69 -12.39
CA ALA A 107 10.21 3.55 -11.14
C ALA A 107 10.10 2.13 -10.57
N LEU A 108 8.94 1.51 -10.70
CA LEU A 108 8.69 0.16 -10.20
C LEU A 108 8.94 -0.93 -11.24
N ASN A 109 9.18 -0.55 -12.50
CA ASN A 109 9.21 -1.49 -13.62
C ASN A 109 7.97 -2.38 -13.60
N HIS A 110 6.78 -1.77 -13.49
CA HIS A 110 5.52 -2.45 -13.25
C HIS A 110 4.41 -1.76 -14.04
N GLN A 111 3.57 -2.53 -14.71
CA GLN A 111 2.56 -1.98 -15.62
C GLN A 111 1.19 -1.77 -14.99
N PHE A 112 0.81 -2.61 -14.04
CA PHE A 112 -0.54 -2.57 -13.48
C PHE A 112 -0.67 -1.48 -12.40
N ILE A 113 -0.73 -0.22 -12.84
CA ILE A 113 -0.86 0.94 -11.97
C ILE A 113 -2.24 1.56 -12.15
N VAL A 114 -2.92 1.84 -11.05
CA VAL A 114 -4.18 2.57 -11.03
C VAL A 114 -4.00 3.79 -10.15
N ARG A 115 -4.48 4.93 -10.61
CA ARG A 115 -4.50 6.15 -9.79
C ARG A 115 -5.88 6.32 -9.17
N ALA A 116 -5.89 6.76 -7.93
CA ALA A 116 -7.14 7.06 -7.23
C ALA A 116 -7.04 8.43 -6.59
N MET A 117 -8.13 9.19 -6.64
CA MET A 117 -8.25 10.42 -5.87
C MET A 117 -8.56 10.03 -4.44
N PRO A 118 -7.73 10.42 -3.46
CA PRO A 118 -7.91 9.97 -2.09
C PRO A 118 -8.95 10.81 -1.35
N ASN A 119 -10.18 10.86 -1.85
CA ASN A 119 -11.24 11.62 -1.20
C ASN A 119 -11.79 10.88 0.00
N LEU A 120 -12.40 9.73 -0.26
CA LEU A 120 -13.05 8.94 0.77
C LEU A 120 -12.64 7.48 0.62
N PRO A 121 -12.15 6.85 1.70
CA PRO A 121 -11.83 5.41 1.68
C PRO A 121 -13.02 4.55 1.28
N VAL A 122 -14.24 5.01 1.60
CA VAL A 122 -15.47 4.32 1.21
C VAL A 122 -15.57 4.15 -0.31
N GLU A 123 -15.23 5.18 -1.07
CA GLU A 123 -15.30 5.13 -2.53
C GLU A 123 -14.36 4.05 -3.09
N ILE A 124 -13.16 3.96 -2.52
CA ILE A 124 -12.20 2.94 -2.93
C ILE A 124 -12.69 1.56 -2.54
N SER A 125 -13.22 1.42 -1.33
CA SER A 125 -13.77 0.16 -0.86
C SER A 125 -14.88 -0.34 -1.77
N MET A 126 -15.79 0.53 -2.15
CA MET A 126 -16.89 0.18 -3.07
C MET A 126 -16.36 -0.17 -4.45
N GLY A 127 -15.37 0.57 -4.95
CA GLY A 127 -14.76 0.28 -6.23
C GLY A 127 -14.08 -1.07 -6.27
N MET A 128 -13.48 -1.51 -5.17
CA MET A 128 -12.82 -2.80 -5.07
C MET A 128 -13.81 -3.96 -4.95
N THR A 129 -15.00 -3.69 -4.44
CA THR A 129 -16.03 -4.73 -4.28
C THR A 129 -16.96 -4.83 -5.48
N ALA A 130 -16.96 -3.82 -6.31
CA ALA A 130 -17.77 -3.82 -7.53
C ALA A 130 -17.14 -4.65 -8.63
#